data_58aaee2c26b22b3e8d85cf6a6582dd66
#
_entry.id   58aaee2c26b22b3e8d85cf6a6582dd66
#
_cell.length_a   1.000
_cell.length_b   1.000
_cell.length_c   1.000
_cell.angle_alpha   90.00
_cell.angle_beta   90.00
_cell.angle_gamma   90.00
#
_symmetry.space_group_name_H-M   'P 1'
#
loop_
_entity.id
_entity.type
_entity.pdbx_description
1 polymer ?
#
loop_
_entity_poly.entity_id
_entity_poly.type
_entity_poly.pdbx_seq_one_letter_code
_entity_poly.pdbx_strand_id
1 'polypeptide(L)'
;TLAAGLGKEALMPGFPPVMGSEDFPMLVAGIEDARTLFMEVGGGAPDVMKKYMATGELPPMNHNPKFEIINPRLAITTAVKANSLLLLEALSAE
;
A
#
# COMPACT_ATOMS: atom_id res chain seq x y z
N THR A 1 2.12 -10.77 9.94
CA THR A 1 1.72 -11.55 8.74
C THR A 1 2.43 -11.05 7.50
N LEU A 2 2.30 -9.78 7.17
CA LEU A 2 2.95 -9.23 5.97
C LEU A 2 4.48 -9.27 6.09
N ALA A 3 5.03 -8.96 7.26
CA ALA A 3 6.48 -8.98 7.47
C ALA A 3 7.04 -10.40 7.31
N ALA A 4 6.32 -11.42 7.80
CA ALA A 4 6.73 -12.80 7.65
C ALA A 4 6.66 -13.30 6.20
N GLY A 5 5.65 -12.87 5.44
CA GLY A 5 5.43 -13.33 4.08
C GLY A 5 6.18 -12.54 3.00
N LEU A 6 6.39 -11.25 3.20
CA LEU A 6 7.00 -10.35 2.22
C LEU A 6 8.42 -9.92 2.55
N GLY A 7 8.83 -10.14 3.81
CA GLY A 7 10.06 -9.56 4.32
C GLY A 7 9.79 -8.23 5.01
N LYS A 8 10.49 -8.02 6.12
CA LYS A 8 10.30 -6.83 6.94
C LYS A 8 10.64 -5.54 6.19
N GLU A 9 11.62 -5.60 5.32
CA GLU A 9 12.07 -4.47 4.50
C GLU A 9 11.07 -4.08 3.41
N ALA A 10 10.10 -4.94 3.10
CA ALA A 10 9.04 -4.61 2.14
C ALA A 10 7.98 -3.68 2.74
N LEU A 11 7.96 -3.52 4.06
CA LEU A 11 6.99 -2.66 4.73
C LEU A 11 7.57 -1.27 4.94
N MET A 12 6.72 -0.27 4.82
CA MET A 12 7.09 1.13 5.05
C MET A 12 6.15 1.74 6.11
N PRO A 13 6.35 1.39 7.39
CA PRO A 13 5.55 1.97 8.46
C PRO A 13 5.90 3.45 8.64
N GLY A 14 4.95 4.22 9.13
CA GLY A 14 5.19 5.63 9.41
C GLY A 14 5.24 6.52 8.16
N PHE A 15 4.74 6.04 7.03
CA PHE A 15 4.61 6.88 5.84
C PHE A 15 3.71 8.08 6.17
N PRO A 16 4.10 9.32 5.76
CA PRO A 16 3.30 10.49 6.09
C PRO A 16 1.88 10.42 5.55
N PRO A 17 0.89 10.92 6.30
CA PRO A 17 -0.48 10.96 5.78
C PRO A 17 -0.57 11.87 4.56
N VAL A 18 -1.45 11.51 3.63
CA VAL A 18 -1.70 12.28 2.43
C VAL A 18 -3.09 12.92 2.49
N MET A 19 -3.21 14.08 1.86
CA MET A 19 -4.48 14.80 1.77
C MET A 19 -5.19 14.37 0.51
N GLY A 20 -6.13 13.44 0.64
CA GLY A 20 -6.90 12.96 -0.49
C GLY A 20 -8.22 12.36 -0.04
N SER A 21 -9.17 12.32 -0.96
CA SER A 21 -10.46 11.66 -0.73
C SER A 21 -10.35 10.19 -1.10
N GLU A 22 -11.07 9.35 -0.36
CA GLU A 22 -11.10 7.91 -0.61
C GLU A 22 -12.47 7.35 -0.30
N ASP A 23 -12.97 6.51 -1.18
CA ASP A 23 -14.28 5.88 -1.05
C ASP A 23 -14.26 4.60 -0.20
N PHE A 24 -13.08 4.10 0.15
CA PHE A 24 -12.93 2.85 0.88
C PHE A 24 -13.77 2.78 2.15
N PRO A 25 -13.85 3.80 3.00
CA PRO A 25 -14.67 3.73 4.20
C PRO A 25 -16.16 3.51 3.93
N MET A 26 -16.62 3.89 2.75
CA MET A 26 -18.03 3.74 2.36
C MET A 26 -18.42 2.27 2.13
N LEU A 27 -17.44 1.40 1.85
CA LEU A 27 -17.69 -0.02 1.61
C LEU A 27 -18.22 -0.73 2.85
N VAL A 28 -17.91 -0.22 4.03
CA VAL A 28 -18.31 -0.82 5.31
C VAL A 28 -19.25 0.08 6.11
N ALA A 29 -19.71 1.18 5.53
CA ALA A 29 -20.64 2.09 6.18
C ALA A 29 -21.93 1.32 6.53
N GLY A 30 -22.36 1.40 7.80
CA GLY A 30 -23.55 0.71 8.27
C GLY A 30 -23.36 -0.76 8.62
N ILE A 31 -22.15 -1.30 8.50
CA ILE A 31 -21.83 -2.66 8.91
C ILE A 31 -21.19 -2.61 10.30
N GLU A 32 -21.88 -3.14 11.30
CA GLU A 32 -21.36 -3.21 12.66
C GLU A 32 -20.22 -4.22 12.74
N ASP A 33 -19.22 -3.92 13.58
CA ASP A 33 -18.07 -4.78 13.86
C ASP A 33 -17.22 -5.14 12.64
N ALA A 34 -17.37 -4.40 11.54
CA ALA A 34 -16.53 -4.59 10.37
C ALA A 34 -15.08 -4.18 10.69
N ARG A 35 -14.16 -5.08 10.40
CA ARG A 35 -12.73 -4.80 10.49
C ARG A 35 -12.20 -4.55 9.11
N THR A 36 -11.46 -3.47 8.96
CA THR A 36 -10.95 -3.08 7.65
C THR A 36 -9.46 -2.80 7.73
N LEU A 37 -8.80 -3.00 6.59
CA LEU A 37 -7.42 -2.60 6.40
C LEU A 37 -7.31 -1.97 5.02
N PHE A 38 -6.80 -0.76 4.97
CA PHE A 38 -6.44 -0.08 3.73
C PHE A 38 -4.93 -0.04 3.64
N MET A 39 -4.38 -0.48 2.52
CA MET A 39 -2.94 -0.45 2.31
C MET A 39 -2.62 0.07 0.92
N GLU A 40 -1.46 0.65 0.79
CA GLU A 40 -0.95 1.09 -0.50
C GLU A 40 0.27 0.25 -0.89
N VAL A 41 0.35 -0.07 -2.17
CA VAL A 41 1.49 -0.79 -2.75
C VAL A 41 2.30 0.21 -3.56
N GLY A 42 3.57 0.35 -3.21
CA GLY A 42 4.45 1.28 -3.89
C GLY A 42 4.69 0.91 -5.35
N GLY A 43 4.61 1.91 -6.23
CA GLY A 43 4.90 1.74 -7.65
C GLY A 43 6.14 2.51 -8.11
N GLY A 44 6.75 3.31 -7.23
CA GLY A 44 7.89 4.13 -7.56
C GLY A 44 9.23 3.41 -7.42
N ALA A 45 10.28 4.00 -7.99
CA ALA A 45 11.63 3.50 -7.83
C ALA A 45 12.13 3.73 -6.39
N PRO A 46 12.85 2.76 -5.79
CA PRO A 46 13.32 2.89 -4.42
C PRO A 46 14.22 4.10 -4.18
N ASP A 47 15.08 4.45 -5.12
CA ASP A 47 15.97 5.60 -5.02
C ASP A 47 15.20 6.93 -5.02
N VAL A 48 14.14 7.01 -5.81
CA VAL A 48 13.25 8.19 -5.86
C VAL A 48 12.52 8.36 -4.52
N MET A 49 12.05 7.25 -3.94
CA MET A 49 11.40 7.28 -2.64
C MET A 49 12.37 7.67 -1.51
N LYS A 50 13.59 7.19 -1.57
CA LYS A 50 14.64 7.60 -0.62
C LYS A 50 14.91 9.09 -0.70
N LYS A 51 14.99 9.63 -1.91
CA LYS A 51 15.16 11.07 -2.14
C LYS A 51 13.99 11.87 -1.54
N TYR A 52 12.76 11.43 -1.78
CA TYR A 52 11.59 12.05 -1.21
C TYR A 52 11.64 12.07 0.32
N MET A 53 11.95 10.94 0.94
CA MET A 53 12.03 10.85 2.40
C MET A 53 13.13 11.73 2.99
N ALA A 54 14.21 11.95 2.23
CA ALA A 54 15.33 12.79 2.68
C ALA A 54 15.10 14.28 2.43
N THR A 55 14.47 14.65 1.32
CA THR A 55 14.39 16.05 0.86
C THR A 55 12.97 16.63 0.84
N GLY A 56 11.94 15.79 0.89
CA GLY A 56 10.54 16.20 0.72
C GLY A 56 10.15 16.47 -0.72
N GLU A 57 11.05 16.26 -1.69
CA GLU A 57 10.77 16.48 -3.11
C GLU A 57 9.94 15.32 -3.68
N LEU A 58 8.68 15.61 -4.03
CA LEU A 58 7.74 14.60 -4.53
C LEU A 58 8.06 14.20 -5.96
N PRO A 59 8.10 12.87 -6.26
CA PRO A 59 8.10 12.42 -7.65
C PRO A 59 6.73 12.66 -8.28
N PRO A 60 6.60 12.45 -9.61
CA PRO A 60 5.28 12.45 -10.24
C PRO A 60 4.38 11.41 -9.57
N MET A 61 3.27 11.87 -9.03
CA MET A 61 2.29 11.03 -8.32
C MET A 61 1.15 10.64 -9.25
N ASN A 62 0.25 9.78 -8.78
CA ASN A 62 -0.98 9.49 -9.48
C ASN A 62 -1.72 10.79 -9.83
N HIS A 63 -2.48 10.80 -10.91
CA HIS A 63 -3.10 11.98 -11.50
C HIS A 63 -2.11 12.94 -12.19
N ASN A 64 -0.86 12.53 -12.36
CA ASN A 64 0.14 13.26 -13.13
C ASN A 64 0.45 12.46 -14.40
N PRO A 65 0.46 13.09 -15.61
CA PRO A 65 0.75 12.36 -16.85
C PRO A 65 2.13 11.69 -16.88
N LYS A 66 3.05 12.13 -16.05
CA LYS A 66 4.39 11.55 -15.94
C LYS A 66 4.50 10.42 -14.92
N PHE A 67 3.39 10.12 -14.24
CA PHE A 67 3.37 9.01 -13.29
C PHE A 67 3.51 7.68 -14.04
N GLU A 68 4.39 6.83 -13.55
CA GLU A 68 4.50 5.47 -14.05
C GLU A 68 4.86 4.52 -12.92
N ILE A 69 4.46 3.28 -13.08
CA ILE A 69 4.86 2.19 -12.17
C ILE A 69 6.13 1.58 -12.76
N ILE A 70 7.24 1.75 -12.05
CA ILE A 70 8.57 1.38 -12.56
C ILE A 70 8.70 -0.13 -12.80
N ASN A 71 8.13 -0.94 -11.92
CA ASN A 71 8.13 -2.39 -12.07
C ASN A 71 6.72 -2.92 -11.85
N PRO A 72 5.86 -2.89 -12.90
CA PRO A 72 4.47 -3.32 -12.76
C PRO A 72 4.33 -4.77 -12.31
N ARG A 73 5.21 -5.64 -12.77
CA ARG A 73 5.18 -7.05 -12.38
C ARG A 73 5.38 -7.22 -10.88
N LEU A 74 6.37 -6.54 -10.32
CA LEU A 74 6.64 -6.57 -8.89
C LEU A 74 5.48 -5.96 -8.10
N ALA A 75 4.95 -4.83 -8.55
CA ALA A 75 3.84 -4.17 -7.86
C ALA A 75 2.59 -5.07 -7.83
N ILE A 76 2.23 -5.66 -8.94
CA ILE A 76 1.08 -6.57 -9.03
C ILE A 76 1.29 -7.82 -8.18
N THR A 77 2.46 -8.44 -8.29
CA THR A 77 2.79 -9.65 -7.52
C THR A 77 2.76 -9.35 -6.01
N THR A 78 3.30 -8.23 -5.60
CA THR A 78 3.28 -7.81 -4.19
C THR A 78 1.85 -7.58 -3.70
N ALA A 79 1.03 -6.91 -4.50
CA ALA A 79 -0.37 -6.65 -4.15
C ALA A 79 -1.16 -7.95 -3.99
N VAL A 80 -1.01 -8.88 -4.94
CA VAL A 80 -1.67 -10.18 -4.88
C VAL A 80 -1.23 -10.97 -3.65
N LYS A 81 0.07 -11.01 -3.40
CA LYS A 81 0.63 -11.74 -2.25
C LYS A 81 0.17 -11.14 -0.92
N ALA A 82 0.20 -9.81 -0.79
CA ALA A 82 -0.23 -9.13 0.42
C ALA A 82 -1.71 -9.37 0.70
N ASN A 83 -2.57 -9.21 -0.29
CA ASN A 83 -4.00 -9.44 -0.13
C ASN A 83 -4.30 -10.91 0.22
N SER A 84 -3.60 -11.85 -0.42
CA SER A 84 -3.77 -13.27 -0.15
C SER A 84 -3.37 -13.64 1.28
N LEU A 85 -2.24 -13.11 1.76
CA LEU A 85 -1.77 -13.34 3.13
C LEU A 85 -2.77 -12.80 4.16
N LEU A 86 -3.28 -11.59 3.94
CA LEU A 86 -4.23 -10.97 4.85
C LEU A 86 -5.57 -11.72 4.86
N LEU A 87 -6.03 -12.17 3.70
CA LEU A 87 -7.25 -12.96 3.61
C LEU A 87 -7.11 -14.29 4.34
N LEU A 88 -6.00 -15.00 4.13
CA LEU A 88 -5.73 -16.27 4.82
C LEU A 88 -5.68 -16.08 6.33
N GLU A 89 -5.05 -15.02 6.82
CA GLU A 89 -5.04 -14.71 8.24
C GLU A 89 -6.45 -14.45 8.78
N ALA A 90 -7.24 -13.65 8.08
CA ALA A 90 -8.61 -13.35 8.47
C ALA A 90 -9.48 -14.61 8.54
N LEU A 91 -9.33 -15.52 7.56
CA LEU A 91 -10.10 -16.77 7.52
C LEU A 91 -9.65 -17.79 8.57
N SER A 92 -8.42 -17.70 9.06
CA SER A 92 -7.87 -18.62 10.06
C SER A 92 -8.00 -18.11 11.50
N ALA A 93 -8.51 -16.91 11.70
CA ALA A 93 -8.59 -16.23 13.00
C ALA A 93 -9.85 -16.58 13.80
N GLU A 94 -10.37 -17.79 13.70
CA GLU A 94 -11.54 -18.24 14.47
C GLU A 94 -11.15 -18.97 15.74
#